data_be11a4125cc761413968b0f5c74dc50b
#
_entry.id   be11a4125cc761413968b0f5c74dc50b
#
_cell.length_a   1.000
_cell.length_b   1.000
_cell.length_c   1.000
_cell.angle_alpha   90.00
_cell.angle_beta   90.00
_cell.angle_gamma   90.00
#
_symmetry.space_group_name_H-M   'P 1'
#
loop_
_entity.id
_entity.type
_entity.pdbx_description
1 polymer ?
#
loop_
_entity_poly.entity_id
_entity_poly.type
_entity_poly.pdbx_seq_one_letter_code
_entity_poly.pdbx_strand_id
1 'polypeptide(L)'
;MNCVCSINIIAKELKNSLLSEFMEIIFSEVKTKKEKSKKISLNYKEDSFYFDGDNISYNENIIVDGRITLDDEIIILKANIKTSLNLTCSRCLETFIYPIDIDIEERFTNNDQKADDEIVFVKSDTLDITEIVENAIISSLPIKRLCSDSCKGLCQVCGANLNKETCSCQNEDVDIRLAGLQALLNNKEV
;
A
#
# COMPACT_ATOMS: atom_id res chain seq x y z
N MET A 1 10.19 -28.41 8.12
CA MET A 1 10.64 -27.05 7.81
C MET A 1 9.45 -26.12 7.97
N ASN A 2 9.12 -25.73 9.21
CA ASN A 2 8.01 -24.82 9.56
C ASN A 2 8.35 -24.18 10.90
N CYS A 3 9.14 -23.10 10.90
CA CYS A 3 9.47 -22.44 12.18
C CYS A 3 9.76 -20.92 12.09
N VAL A 4 9.40 -20.24 10.99
CA VAL A 4 9.67 -18.80 10.86
C VAL A 4 8.39 -17.94 11.00
N CYS A 5 7.21 -18.53 10.87
CA CYS A 5 5.94 -17.79 10.92
C CYS A 5 5.47 -17.45 12.35
N SER A 6 5.90 -18.22 13.36
CA SER A 6 5.39 -18.07 14.74
C SER A 6 6.07 -16.96 15.55
N ILE A 7 7.26 -16.51 15.15
CA ILE A 7 8.03 -15.49 15.90
C ILE A 7 7.52 -14.07 15.61
N ASN A 8 7.03 -13.82 14.40
CA ASN A 8 6.50 -12.50 14.03
C ASN A 8 5.13 -12.20 14.66
N ILE A 9 4.32 -13.23 14.93
CA ILE A 9 3.02 -13.07 15.57
C ILE A 9 3.17 -12.69 17.05
N ILE A 10 4.13 -13.32 17.76
CA ILE A 10 4.37 -13.05 19.18
C ILE A 10 5.00 -11.67 19.41
N ALA A 11 5.84 -11.18 18.49
CA ALA A 11 6.41 -9.83 18.57
C ALA A 11 5.36 -8.73 18.28
N LYS A 12 4.35 -9.02 17.46
CA LYS A 12 3.22 -8.12 17.19
C LYS A 12 2.29 -8.00 18.42
N GLU A 13 2.05 -9.09 19.15
CA GLU A 13 1.18 -9.09 20.34
C GLU A 13 1.76 -8.31 21.53
N LEU A 14 3.09 -8.24 21.70
CA LEU A 14 3.72 -7.52 22.82
C LEU A 14 3.83 -6.00 22.60
N LYS A 15 3.85 -5.50 21.37
CA LYS A 15 3.81 -4.06 21.06
C LYS A 15 2.41 -3.45 21.13
N ASN A 16 1.37 -4.26 20.97
CA ASN A 16 -0.03 -3.80 20.85
C ASN A 16 -0.74 -3.52 22.20
N SER A 17 -0.15 -3.85 23.35
CA SER A 17 -0.89 -3.78 24.62
C SER A 17 -1.12 -2.37 25.18
N LEU A 18 -0.49 -1.34 24.62
CA LEU A 18 -0.66 0.08 25.02
C LEU A 18 -1.27 0.98 23.95
N LEU A 19 -1.32 0.53 22.69
CA LEU A 19 -1.91 1.27 21.56
C LEU A 19 -3.24 0.67 21.09
N SER A 20 -3.56 -0.57 21.49
CA SER A 20 -4.71 -1.32 21.01
C SER A 20 -6.08 -0.73 21.40
N GLU A 21 -6.16 0.00 22.51
CA GLU A 21 -7.43 0.63 22.94
C GLU A 21 -7.93 1.75 22.01
N PHE A 22 -7.07 2.32 21.17
CA PHE A 22 -7.43 3.45 20.29
C PHE A 22 -7.69 3.06 18.83
N MET A 23 -7.33 1.85 18.42
CA MET A 23 -7.38 1.39 17.03
C MET A 23 -8.58 0.49 16.72
N GLU A 24 -9.31 0.06 17.74
CA GLU A 24 -10.52 -0.76 17.59
C GLU A 24 -11.78 0.09 17.73
N ILE A 25 -12.74 -0.14 16.84
CA ILE A 25 -14.09 0.39 16.92
C ILE A 25 -15.01 -0.71 17.41
N ILE A 26 -15.70 -0.48 18.52
CA ILE A 26 -16.70 -1.42 19.04
C ILE A 26 -18.08 -0.98 18.53
N PHE A 27 -18.73 -1.82 17.73
CA PHE A 27 -20.05 -1.54 17.14
C PHE A 27 -21.10 -1.23 18.22
N SER A 28 -21.12 -1.97 19.32
CA SER A 28 -22.05 -1.77 20.43
C SER A 28 -21.88 -0.41 21.11
N GLU A 29 -20.65 0.11 21.22
CA GLU A 29 -20.40 1.44 21.79
C GLU A 29 -20.91 2.57 20.90
N VAL A 30 -20.76 2.44 19.60
CA VAL A 30 -21.25 3.45 18.64
C VAL A 30 -22.77 3.47 18.60
N LYS A 31 -23.41 2.29 18.75
CA LYS A 31 -24.88 2.15 18.79
C LYS A 31 -25.51 2.73 20.05
N THR A 32 -24.83 2.72 21.19
CA THR A 32 -25.40 3.15 22.48
C THR A 32 -25.22 4.63 22.74
N LYS A 33 -24.31 5.34 22.06
CA LYS A 33 -24.08 6.76 22.24
C LYS A 33 -25.14 7.60 21.55
N LYS A 34 -25.60 8.67 22.23
CA LYS A 34 -26.53 9.68 21.67
C LYS A 34 -25.95 10.41 20.45
N GLU A 35 -24.65 10.52 20.37
CA GLU A 35 -23.93 11.06 19.21
C GLU A 35 -23.55 9.93 18.27
N LYS A 36 -24.23 9.83 17.14
CA LYS A 36 -23.98 8.87 16.07
C LYS A 36 -22.68 9.14 15.29
N SER A 37 -21.76 9.92 15.85
CA SER A 37 -20.52 10.34 15.18
C SER A 37 -19.35 10.45 16.18
N LYS A 38 -18.21 9.87 15.84
CA LYS A 38 -16.96 9.93 16.62
C LYS A 38 -15.83 10.41 15.72
N LYS A 39 -15.06 11.41 16.17
CA LYS A 39 -13.83 11.84 15.51
C LYS A 39 -12.71 10.85 15.85
N ILE A 40 -11.87 10.54 14.88
CA ILE A 40 -10.66 9.74 15.02
C ILE A 40 -9.47 10.59 14.63
N SER A 41 -8.41 10.52 15.41
CA SER A 41 -7.10 11.07 15.07
C SER A 41 -6.05 10.12 15.63
N LEU A 42 -5.33 9.45 14.75
CA LEU A 42 -4.30 8.47 15.09
C LEU A 42 -2.96 8.93 14.53
N ASN A 43 -1.90 8.70 15.28
CA ASN A 43 -0.52 8.92 14.84
C ASN A 43 0.33 7.81 15.41
N TYR A 44 0.75 6.90 14.55
CA TYR A 44 1.51 5.73 14.96
C TYR A 44 2.62 5.41 13.96
N LYS A 45 3.59 4.61 14.42
CA LYS A 45 4.73 4.20 13.62
C LYS A 45 4.62 2.72 13.31
N GLU A 46 4.79 2.40 12.03
CA GLU A 46 5.05 1.06 11.54
C GLU A 46 6.44 0.99 10.92
N ASP A 47 7.07 -0.19 10.97
CA ASP A 47 8.44 -0.35 10.48
C ASP A 47 8.44 -0.64 8.97
N SER A 48 7.80 -1.72 8.54
CA SER A 48 7.75 -2.16 7.15
C SER A 48 6.71 -3.24 6.92
N PHE A 49 6.31 -3.41 5.67
CA PHE A 49 5.46 -4.52 5.21
C PHE A 49 6.04 -5.13 3.93
N TYR A 50 5.64 -6.38 3.65
CA TYR A 50 6.09 -7.09 2.46
C TYR A 50 4.99 -7.08 1.41
N PHE A 51 5.31 -6.56 0.22
CA PHE A 51 4.35 -6.48 -0.89
C PHE A 51 5.05 -6.68 -2.24
N ASP A 52 4.49 -7.55 -3.08
CA ASP A 52 4.95 -7.83 -4.44
C ASP A 52 6.45 -8.16 -4.56
N GLY A 53 6.99 -8.93 -3.60
CA GLY A 53 8.38 -9.35 -3.60
C GLY A 53 9.36 -8.38 -2.94
N ASP A 54 8.90 -7.18 -2.57
CA ASP A 54 9.72 -6.14 -1.95
C ASP A 54 9.35 -5.91 -0.49
N ASN A 55 10.34 -5.54 0.33
CA ASN A 55 10.10 -5.03 1.68
C ASN A 55 10.03 -3.51 1.63
N ILE A 56 8.82 -2.98 1.82
CA ILE A 56 8.52 -1.55 1.77
C ILE A 56 8.56 -1.01 3.20
N SER A 57 9.39 0.00 3.45
CA SER A 57 9.50 0.64 4.77
C SER A 57 8.79 1.98 4.81
N TYR A 58 8.20 2.30 5.97
CA TYR A 58 7.67 3.63 6.22
C TYR A 58 8.81 4.61 6.50
N ASN A 59 8.77 5.77 5.86
CA ASN A 59 9.72 6.85 6.09
C ASN A 59 9.24 7.79 7.20
N GLU A 60 7.92 7.96 7.34
CA GLU A 60 7.25 8.80 8.33
C GLU A 60 6.16 8.03 9.06
N ASN A 61 5.68 8.59 10.17
CA ASN A 61 4.52 8.05 10.89
C ASN A 61 3.28 8.04 9.99
N ILE A 62 2.38 7.11 10.26
CA ILE A 62 1.06 7.06 9.66
C ILE A 62 0.16 7.99 10.47
N ILE A 63 -0.40 8.99 9.81
CA ILE A 63 -1.35 9.94 10.38
C ILE A 63 -2.71 9.65 9.78
N VAL A 64 -3.70 9.38 10.62
CA VAL A 64 -5.09 9.11 10.21
C VAL A 64 -6.00 10.11 10.90
N ASP A 65 -6.62 10.98 10.13
CA ASP A 65 -7.60 11.94 10.62
C ASP A 65 -8.95 11.67 9.95
N GLY A 66 -9.97 11.41 10.78
CA GLY A 66 -11.24 11.02 10.21
C GLY A 66 -12.42 11.11 11.16
N ARG A 67 -13.50 10.51 10.70
CA ARG A 67 -14.76 10.43 11.43
C ARG A 67 -15.45 9.10 11.15
N ILE A 68 -16.00 8.52 12.22
CA ILE A 68 -16.92 7.40 12.15
C ILE A 68 -18.32 7.93 12.37
N THR A 69 -19.25 7.50 11.53
CA THR A 69 -20.70 7.78 11.68
C THR A 69 -21.48 6.48 11.64
N LEU A 70 -22.55 6.42 12.43
CA LEU A 70 -23.49 5.30 12.41
C LEU A 70 -24.77 5.75 11.71
N ASP A 71 -25.13 5.06 10.64
CA ASP A 71 -26.38 5.21 9.93
C ASP A 71 -27.06 3.86 9.76
N ASP A 72 -28.23 3.70 10.37
CA ASP A 72 -29.08 2.51 10.30
C ASP A 72 -28.31 1.15 10.37
N GLU A 73 -27.49 0.96 11.41
CA GLU A 73 -26.62 -0.22 11.65
C GLU A 73 -25.40 -0.34 10.72
N ILE A 74 -25.17 0.63 9.85
CA ILE A 74 -23.99 0.72 9.01
C ILE A 74 -23.02 1.72 9.64
N ILE A 75 -21.80 1.31 9.89
CA ILE A 75 -20.71 2.17 10.31
C ILE A 75 -20.02 2.68 9.04
N ILE A 76 -19.96 4.00 8.90
CA ILE A 76 -19.28 4.68 7.82
C ILE A 76 -18.01 5.31 8.39
N LEU A 77 -16.85 4.84 7.92
CA LEU A 77 -15.53 5.38 8.22
C LEU A 77 -15.11 6.30 7.07
N LYS A 78 -14.94 7.60 7.37
CA LYS A 78 -14.32 8.56 6.43
C LYS A 78 -13.04 9.07 7.06
N ALA A 79 -11.92 8.84 6.42
CA ALA A 79 -10.62 9.25 6.95
C ALA A 79 -9.67 9.68 5.83
N ASN A 80 -8.80 10.63 6.17
CA ASN A 80 -7.63 10.99 5.39
C ASN A 80 -6.42 10.30 6.02
N ILE A 81 -5.61 9.64 5.18
CA ILE A 81 -4.40 8.92 5.59
C ILE A 81 -3.19 9.60 4.95
N LYS A 82 -2.22 10.00 5.78
CA LYS A 82 -0.97 10.60 5.35
C LYS A 82 0.21 9.83 5.87
N THR A 83 1.15 9.52 4.99
CA THR A 83 2.44 8.93 5.31
C THR A 83 3.39 9.08 4.14
N SER A 84 4.62 8.58 4.27
CA SER A 84 5.53 8.41 3.14
C SER A 84 6.24 7.07 3.22
N LEU A 85 6.45 6.45 2.06
CA LEU A 85 7.07 5.14 1.92
C LEU A 85 8.40 5.24 1.19
N ASN A 86 9.34 4.35 1.54
CA ASN A 86 10.56 4.14 0.77
C ASN A 86 10.29 3.03 -0.24
N LEU A 87 10.21 3.38 -1.52
CA LEU A 87 10.00 2.45 -2.64
C LEU A 87 11.28 2.27 -3.45
N THR A 88 11.45 1.11 -4.04
CA THR A 88 12.53 0.83 -4.99
C THR A 88 12.04 1.06 -6.41
N CYS A 89 12.77 1.87 -7.18
CA CYS A 89 12.46 2.15 -8.57
C CYS A 89 12.65 0.89 -9.44
N SER A 90 11.62 0.51 -10.20
CA SER A 90 11.65 -0.68 -11.06
C SER A 90 12.63 -0.56 -12.26
N ARG A 91 13.13 0.66 -12.57
CA ARG A 91 14.04 0.88 -13.69
C ARG A 91 15.50 1.03 -13.26
N CYS A 92 15.79 1.84 -12.22
CA CYS A 92 17.16 2.13 -11.81
C CYS A 92 17.55 1.51 -10.48
N LEU A 93 16.64 0.79 -9.82
CA LEU A 93 16.80 0.09 -8.54
C LEU A 93 17.20 1.01 -7.37
N GLU A 94 17.07 2.32 -7.52
CA GLU A 94 17.30 3.26 -6.44
C GLU A 94 16.07 3.43 -5.58
N THR A 95 16.30 3.60 -4.28
CA THR A 95 15.23 3.91 -3.33
C THR A 95 14.82 5.37 -3.48
N PHE A 96 13.52 5.63 -3.45
CA PHE A 96 12.95 6.97 -3.46
C PHE A 96 11.78 7.07 -2.48
N ILE A 97 11.51 8.29 -2.01
CA ILE A 97 10.40 8.56 -1.10
C ILE A 97 9.14 8.78 -1.94
N TYR A 98 8.09 8.03 -1.60
CA TYR A 98 6.76 8.13 -2.19
C TYR A 98 5.76 8.66 -1.16
N PRO A 99 5.26 9.89 -1.30
CA PRO A 99 4.26 10.44 -0.38
C PRO A 99 2.90 9.83 -0.65
N ILE A 100 2.16 9.55 0.42
CA ILE A 100 0.78 9.08 0.40
C ILE A 100 -0.08 10.11 1.11
N ASP A 101 -1.13 10.57 0.43
CA ASP A 101 -2.19 11.43 0.97
C ASP A 101 -3.49 10.99 0.29
N ILE A 102 -4.26 10.13 0.97
CA ILE A 102 -5.45 9.49 0.42
C ILE A 102 -6.65 9.68 1.35
N ASP A 103 -7.81 9.89 0.75
CA ASP A 103 -9.09 9.85 1.44
C ASP A 103 -9.74 8.49 1.23
N ILE A 104 -10.23 7.92 2.32
CA ILE A 104 -10.97 6.66 2.30
C ILE A 104 -12.41 6.87 2.79
N GLU A 105 -13.33 6.14 2.20
CA GLU A 105 -14.69 5.96 2.70
C GLU A 105 -15.04 4.50 2.65
N GLU A 106 -15.17 3.89 3.82
CA GLU A 106 -15.47 2.47 3.96
C GLU A 106 -16.74 2.27 4.79
N ARG A 107 -17.53 1.27 4.44
CA ARG A 107 -18.80 0.97 5.07
C ARG A 107 -18.80 -0.43 5.64
N PHE A 108 -19.21 -0.57 6.89
CA PHE A 108 -19.18 -1.82 7.64
C PHE A 108 -20.51 -2.09 8.30
N THR A 109 -20.91 -3.35 8.36
CA THR A 109 -22.07 -3.79 9.10
C THR A 109 -21.81 -5.11 9.80
N ASN A 110 -22.45 -5.33 10.94
CA ASN A 110 -22.51 -6.63 11.60
C ASN A 110 -23.85 -7.36 11.38
N ASN A 111 -24.67 -6.86 10.45
CA ASN A 111 -25.93 -7.48 10.05
C ASN A 111 -25.76 -8.09 8.65
N ASP A 112 -25.79 -9.40 8.55
CA ASP A 112 -25.61 -10.16 7.31
C ASP A 112 -26.63 -9.78 6.20
N GLN A 113 -27.83 -9.36 6.61
CA GLN A 113 -28.89 -8.95 5.66
C GLN A 113 -28.64 -7.58 5.00
N LYS A 114 -27.73 -6.79 5.54
CA LYS A 114 -27.37 -5.45 5.03
C LYS A 114 -26.03 -5.42 4.32
N ALA A 115 -25.31 -6.54 4.31
CA ALA A 115 -24.05 -6.67 3.59
C ALA A 115 -24.34 -6.77 2.09
N ASP A 116 -23.57 -6.02 1.29
CA ASP A 116 -23.57 -6.06 -0.17
C ASP A 116 -22.14 -5.83 -0.72
N ASP A 117 -22.00 -5.57 -2.00
CA ASP A 117 -20.70 -5.36 -2.65
C ASP A 117 -19.98 -4.08 -2.16
N GLU A 118 -20.72 -3.11 -1.57
CA GLU A 118 -20.18 -1.84 -1.05
C GLU A 118 -20.06 -1.82 0.47
N ILE A 119 -20.66 -2.79 1.19
CA ILE A 119 -20.73 -2.82 2.64
C ILE A 119 -20.08 -4.10 3.16
N VAL A 120 -18.94 -3.95 3.82
CA VAL A 120 -18.16 -5.06 4.35
C VAL A 120 -18.84 -5.67 5.58
N PHE A 121 -19.10 -6.97 5.54
CA PHE A 121 -19.64 -7.70 6.68
C PHE A 121 -18.53 -8.03 7.69
N VAL A 122 -18.73 -7.60 8.94
CA VAL A 122 -17.82 -7.85 10.06
C VAL A 122 -18.49 -8.76 11.07
N LYS A 123 -17.95 -9.96 11.25
CA LYS A 123 -18.51 -10.98 12.18
C LYS A 123 -18.33 -10.61 13.66
N SER A 124 -17.28 -9.85 13.97
CA SER A 124 -16.97 -9.41 15.34
C SER A 124 -17.71 -8.12 15.68
N ASP A 125 -17.84 -7.83 16.98
CA ASP A 125 -18.31 -6.52 17.47
C ASP A 125 -17.19 -5.45 17.41
N THR A 126 -15.97 -5.84 17.04
CA THR A 126 -14.79 -4.98 16.93
C THR A 126 -14.34 -4.86 15.49
N LEU A 127 -13.99 -3.64 15.08
CA LEU A 127 -13.41 -3.31 13.78
C LEU A 127 -12.01 -2.75 14.00
N ASP A 128 -10.98 -3.41 13.44
CA ASP A 128 -9.60 -2.97 13.52
C ASP A 128 -9.32 -1.94 12.39
N ILE A 129 -9.07 -0.69 12.79
CA ILE A 129 -8.77 0.40 11.86
C ILE A 129 -7.38 0.21 11.23
N THR A 130 -6.45 -0.44 11.91
CA THR A 130 -5.08 -0.63 11.42
C THR A 130 -5.08 -1.43 10.14
N GLU A 131 -5.82 -2.54 10.11
CA GLU A 131 -5.93 -3.38 8.91
C GLU A 131 -6.54 -2.62 7.73
N ILE A 132 -7.55 -1.77 7.99
CA ILE A 132 -8.18 -0.95 6.96
C ILE A 132 -7.18 0.05 6.38
N VAL A 133 -6.41 0.73 7.25
CA VAL A 133 -5.40 1.70 6.85
C VAL A 133 -4.27 1.03 6.07
N GLU A 134 -3.76 -0.13 6.51
CA GLU A 134 -2.74 -0.89 5.79
C GLU A 134 -3.23 -1.29 4.39
N ASN A 135 -4.44 -1.83 4.28
CA ASN A 135 -5.04 -2.21 2.99
C ASN A 135 -5.23 -1.01 2.06
N ALA A 136 -5.64 0.14 2.59
CA ALA A 136 -5.79 1.38 1.82
C ALA A 136 -4.43 1.88 1.29
N ILE A 137 -3.39 1.86 2.12
CA ILE A 137 -2.03 2.22 1.73
C ILE A 137 -1.53 1.28 0.62
N ILE A 138 -1.68 -0.03 0.77
CA ILE A 138 -1.27 -1.03 -0.23
C ILE A 138 -2.01 -0.80 -1.55
N SER A 139 -3.32 -0.54 -1.49
CA SER A 139 -4.16 -0.29 -2.67
C SER A 139 -3.80 1.00 -3.41
N SER A 140 -3.21 1.97 -2.70
CA SER A 140 -2.78 3.25 -3.27
C SER A 140 -1.41 3.19 -3.97
N LEU A 141 -0.68 2.06 -3.83
CA LEU A 141 0.65 1.93 -4.44
C LEU A 141 0.56 1.95 -5.97
N PRO A 142 1.49 2.65 -6.64
CA PRO A 142 1.51 2.68 -8.09
C PRO A 142 1.92 1.32 -8.68
N ILE A 143 1.25 0.89 -9.75
CA ILE A 143 1.58 -0.35 -10.48
C ILE A 143 3.04 -0.31 -10.98
N LYS A 144 3.51 0.88 -11.40
CA LYS A 144 4.91 1.10 -11.82
C LYS A 144 5.59 2.01 -10.82
N ARG A 145 6.48 1.45 -10.02
CA ARG A 145 7.27 2.20 -9.04
C ARG A 145 8.44 2.87 -9.75
N LEU A 146 8.33 4.15 -10.06
CA LEU A 146 9.35 4.94 -10.76
C LEU A 146 9.77 6.11 -9.87
N CYS A 147 11.09 6.34 -9.75
CA CYS A 147 11.62 7.51 -9.05
C CYS A 147 11.30 8.83 -9.78
N SER A 148 11.07 8.75 -11.09
CA SER A 148 10.67 9.85 -11.97
C SER A 148 10.08 9.27 -13.26
N ASP A 149 9.11 9.95 -13.86
CA ASP A 149 8.53 9.56 -15.16
C ASP A 149 9.60 9.47 -16.27
N SER A 150 10.61 10.32 -16.20
CA SER A 150 11.74 10.39 -17.13
C SER A 150 12.91 9.47 -16.74
N CYS A 151 12.74 8.55 -15.76
CA CYS A 151 13.81 7.67 -15.34
C CYS A 151 14.34 6.83 -16.51
N LYS A 152 15.65 6.95 -16.78
CA LYS A 152 16.32 6.23 -17.88
C LYS A 152 16.68 4.79 -17.54
N GLY A 153 16.65 4.43 -16.22
CA GLY A 153 16.97 3.10 -15.75
C GLY A 153 18.46 2.78 -15.74
N LEU A 154 18.75 1.48 -15.75
CA LEU A 154 20.11 0.94 -15.83
C LEU A 154 20.45 0.56 -17.28
N CYS A 155 21.71 0.69 -17.63
CA CYS A 155 22.22 0.14 -18.88
C CYS A 155 22.08 -1.39 -18.87
N GLN A 156 21.51 -1.97 -19.90
CA GLN A 156 21.29 -3.44 -20.00
C GLN A 156 22.59 -4.22 -20.16
N VAL A 157 23.70 -3.58 -20.55
CA VAL A 157 24.99 -4.22 -20.79
C VAL A 157 25.90 -4.13 -19.57
N CYS A 158 26.10 -2.92 -19.02
CA CYS A 158 27.08 -2.70 -17.94
C CYS A 158 26.45 -2.39 -16.58
N GLY A 159 25.10 -2.23 -16.49
CA GLY A 159 24.43 -1.91 -15.24
C GLY A 159 24.58 -0.46 -14.76
N ALA A 160 25.25 0.41 -15.51
CA ALA A 160 25.42 1.81 -15.13
C ALA A 160 24.06 2.53 -15.03
N ASN A 161 23.90 3.39 -14.02
CA ASN A 161 22.68 4.16 -13.83
C ASN A 161 22.64 5.35 -14.81
N LEU A 162 21.80 5.23 -15.84
CA LEU A 162 21.70 6.21 -16.92
C LEU A 162 21.08 7.55 -16.50
N ASN A 163 20.57 7.64 -15.26
CA ASN A 163 20.14 8.93 -14.69
C ASN A 163 21.33 9.74 -14.15
N LYS A 164 22.44 9.08 -13.79
CA LYS A 164 23.60 9.69 -13.15
C LYS A 164 24.79 9.81 -14.08
N GLU A 165 24.94 8.84 -14.99
CA GLU A 165 26.10 8.75 -15.88
C GLU A 165 25.71 8.30 -17.28
N THR A 166 26.57 8.57 -18.25
CA THR A 166 26.45 8.06 -19.62
C THR A 166 27.36 6.87 -19.79
N CYS A 167 26.88 5.80 -20.43
CA CYS A 167 27.73 4.68 -20.81
C CYS A 167 28.00 4.69 -22.33
N SER A 168 29.13 4.09 -22.72
CA SER A 168 29.54 3.92 -24.13
C SER A 168 29.16 2.56 -24.70
N CYS A 169 28.35 1.77 -24.00
CA CYS A 169 27.90 0.48 -24.47
C CYS A 169 26.99 0.64 -25.69
N GLN A 170 27.28 -0.12 -26.74
CA GLN A 170 26.41 -0.23 -27.92
C GLN A 170 25.42 -1.37 -27.66
N ASN A 171 24.12 -1.05 -27.69
CA ASN A 171 23.05 -2.03 -27.61
C ASN A 171 22.80 -2.59 -29.02
N GLU A 172 23.75 -3.40 -29.53
CA GLU A 172 23.60 -4.03 -30.87
C GLU A 172 23.11 -5.46 -30.82
N ASP A 173 22.94 -6.05 -29.65
CA ASP A 173 22.50 -7.43 -29.53
C ASP A 173 20.98 -7.56 -29.71
N VAL A 174 20.57 -7.65 -30.95
CA VAL A 174 19.24 -8.18 -31.29
C VAL A 174 19.25 -9.67 -30.92
N ASP A 175 18.36 -10.12 -30.03
CA ASP A 175 18.18 -11.55 -29.74
C ASP A 175 18.06 -12.31 -31.07
N ILE A 176 18.95 -13.31 -31.26
CA ILE A 176 19.02 -14.13 -32.50
C ILE A 176 17.64 -14.64 -32.90
N ARG A 177 16.76 -14.92 -31.92
CA ARG A 177 15.38 -15.35 -32.17
C ARG A 177 14.50 -14.26 -32.80
N LEU A 178 14.87 -13.00 -32.64
CA LEU A 178 14.15 -11.84 -33.18
C LEU A 178 14.81 -11.27 -34.45
N ALA A 179 15.98 -11.78 -34.85
CA ALA A 179 16.70 -11.32 -36.04
C ALA A 179 15.83 -11.43 -37.33
N GLY A 180 14.95 -12.44 -37.41
CA GLY A 180 14.00 -12.58 -38.52
C GLY A 180 12.96 -11.45 -38.60
N LEU A 181 12.54 -10.90 -37.46
CA LEU A 181 11.62 -9.75 -37.40
C LEU A 181 12.30 -8.46 -37.79
N GLN A 182 13.58 -8.26 -37.47
CA GLN A 182 14.36 -7.12 -37.87
C GLN A 182 14.50 -7.04 -39.41
N ALA A 183 14.71 -8.19 -40.07
CA ALA A 183 14.74 -8.25 -41.52
C ALA A 183 13.42 -7.81 -42.19
N LEU A 184 12.26 -8.13 -41.56
CA LEU A 184 10.95 -7.69 -42.02
C LEU A 184 10.71 -6.18 -41.84
N LEU A 185 11.26 -5.57 -40.77
CA LEU A 185 11.16 -4.11 -40.53
C LEU A 185 12.00 -3.34 -41.53
N ASN A 186 13.21 -3.83 -41.84
CA ASN A 186 14.13 -3.17 -42.79
C ASN A 186 13.62 -3.29 -44.25
N ASN A 187 12.76 -4.22 -44.56
CA ASN A 187 12.16 -4.39 -45.91
C ASN A 187 10.90 -3.53 -46.16
N LYS A 188 10.51 -2.64 -45.25
CA LYS A 188 9.37 -1.71 -45.40
C LYS A 188 9.72 -0.33 -45.98
N GLU A 189 10.97 -0.08 -46.34
CA GLU A 189 11.37 1.13 -47.06
C GLU A 189 11.48 0.83 -48.57
N VAL A 190 10.34 0.65 -49.22
CA VAL A 190 10.19 0.82 -50.70
C VAL A 190 8.84 1.47 -50.96
#